data_cfb7a6725c148da9233fa89b3679a317
#
_entry.id   cfb7a6725c148da9233fa89b3679a317
#
_cell.length_a   1.000
_cell.length_b   1.000
_cell.length_c   1.000
_cell.angle_alpha   90.00
_cell.angle_beta   90.00
_cell.angle_gamma   90.00
#
_symmetry.space_group_name_H-M   'P 1'
#
loop_
_entity.id
_entity.type
_entity.pdbx_description
1 polymer ?
#
loop_
_entity_poly.entity_id
_entity_poly.type
_entity_poly.pdbx_seq_one_letter_code
_entity_poly.pdbx_strand_id
1 'polypeptide(L)'
;MADEERTEQATPRKRQEARKKGQVARSTEINGAAIFLALVLTLPLTMRWGGERFLAAFQQQILQAGVGRLSDAIGLSALMVLAPLMAAAFLTALVANAMQVGIYFTAQPLQPDLNRINPLKGFQRLFSQRSAVELLKAVLKFGLIAWVAWRTLQAETEQLIAASQLPMPHALAPMTDALYQVGLRVGALWLVLAILDYLYQRWDFEKTIRMSRYELKQEFKQTEGDPYLRARIRQRMQEAARQRSTREVRRADVVVTNPVTYAVALRYDRGTMTAPRVVAKGRGWLAQRIREEALRWHVPIVPNPPLARSLYAQVEVGEEIPSALYQAVAEVLAYVYRLRRGRR
;
A
#
# COMPACT_ATOMS: atom_id res chain seq x y z
N MET A 1 14.84 -17.71 20.96
CA MET A 1 14.37 -17.81 19.57
C MET A 1 15.44 -17.18 18.73
N ALA A 2 16.06 -17.94 17.82
CA ALA A 2 17.13 -17.44 16.97
C ALA A 2 16.63 -16.20 16.22
N ASP A 3 17.45 -15.14 16.22
CA ASP A 3 17.25 -13.95 15.40
C ASP A 3 17.23 -14.43 13.94
N GLU A 4 16.03 -14.70 13.40
CA GLU A 4 15.89 -14.99 11.98
C GLU A 4 16.36 -13.75 11.24
N GLU A 5 17.46 -13.86 10.52
CA GLU A 5 18.04 -12.78 9.73
C GLU A 5 16.96 -12.20 8.80
N ARG A 6 16.69 -10.93 8.96
CA ARG A 6 15.75 -10.18 8.11
C ARG A 6 16.39 -9.87 6.78
N THR A 7 16.38 -10.86 5.88
CA THR A 7 17.04 -10.79 4.57
C THR A 7 16.08 -10.41 3.45
N GLU A 8 14.79 -10.69 3.61
CA GLU A 8 13.78 -10.51 2.56
C GLU A 8 13.30 -9.05 2.48
N GLN A 9 13.00 -8.60 1.27
CA GLN A 9 12.47 -7.26 1.04
C GLN A 9 11.07 -7.10 1.62
N ALA A 10 10.75 -5.89 2.12
CA ALA A 10 9.42 -5.59 2.61
C ALA A 10 8.36 -5.66 1.51
N THR A 11 7.25 -6.33 1.81
CA THR A 11 6.08 -6.37 0.93
C THR A 11 5.41 -4.99 0.85
N PRO A 12 4.57 -4.73 -0.16
CA PRO A 12 3.76 -3.52 -0.23
C PRO A 12 2.89 -3.30 1.01
N ARG A 13 2.35 -4.37 1.59
CA ARG A 13 1.56 -4.33 2.83
C ARG A 13 2.40 -3.89 4.02
N LYS A 14 3.60 -4.47 4.21
CA LYS A 14 4.53 -4.09 5.27
C LYS A 14 4.92 -2.61 5.18
N ARG A 15 5.18 -2.11 3.95
CA ARG A 15 5.44 -0.68 3.71
C ARG A 15 4.25 0.20 4.07
N GLN A 16 3.01 -0.22 3.76
CA GLN A 16 1.81 0.50 4.15
C GLN A 16 1.62 0.51 5.67
N GLU A 17 1.88 -0.61 6.35
CA GLU A 17 1.83 -0.70 7.82
C GLU A 17 2.87 0.22 8.47
N ALA A 18 4.10 0.26 7.95
CA ALA A 18 5.12 1.20 8.40
C ALA A 18 4.67 2.66 8.24
N ARG A 19 4.09 3.00 7.08
CA ARG A 19 3.51 4.34 6.84
C ARG A 19 2.37 4.67 7.82
N LYS A 20 1.46 3.72 8.10
CA LYS A 20 0.39 3.90 9.10
C LYS A 20 0.96 4.20 10.49
N LYS A 21 2.07 3.58 10.85
CA LYS A 21 2.79 3.84 12.12
C LYS A 21 3.59 5.15 12.10
N GLY A 22 3.54 5.93 11.01
CA GLY A 22 4.30 7.17 10.84
C GLY A 22 5.79 6.93 10.56
N GLN A 23 6.20 5.70 10.25
CA GLN A 23 7.57 5.36 9.88
C GLN A 23 7.74 5.57 8.38
N VAL A 24 8.50 6.59 8.02
CA VAL A 24 8.77 6.98 6.64
C VAL A 24 10.22 7.40 6.49
N ALA A 25 10.78 7.16 5.30
CA ALA A 25 12.09 7.69 4.97
C ALA A 25 11.97 9.20 4.70
N ARG A 26 12.55 10.02 5.55
CA ARG A 26 12.60 11.47 5.36
C ARG A 26 13.92 12.02 5.84
N SER A 27 14.45 13.01 5.15
CA SER A 27 15.59 13.80 5.60
C SER A 27 15.11 15.23 5.90
N THR A 28 15.40 15.70 7.11
CA THR A 28 15.17 17.10 7.50
C THR A 28 16.13 18.03 6.78
N GLU A 29 17.28 17.51 6.36
CA GLU A 29 18.30 18.25 5.63
C GLU A 29 17.82 18.72 4.26
N ILE A 30 17.08 17.89 3.52
CA ILE A 30 16.49 18.31 2.23
C ILE A 30 15.55 19.49 2.42
N ASN A 31 14.70 19.44 3.44
CA ASN A 31 13.79 20.53 3.72
C ASN A 31 14.55 21.82 4.05
N GLY A 32 15.55 21.72 4.93
CA GLY A 32 16.39 22.86 5.31
C GLY A 32 17.12 23.47 4.12
N ALA A 33 17.82 22.65 3.34
CA ALA A 33 18.58 23.09 2.17
C ALA A 33 17.68 23.69 1.07
N ALA A 34 16.53 23.07 0.80
CA ALA A 34 15.57 23.56 -0.20
C ALA A 34 14.97 24.90 0.21
N ILE A 35 14.53 25.04 1.48
CA ILE A 35 14.00 26.31 2.01
C ILE A 35 15.09 27.39 1.97
N PHE A 36 16.32 27.08 2.41
CA PHE A 36 17.42 28.02 2.38
C PHE A 36 17.70 28.54 0.96
N LEU A 37 17.80 27.63 -0.02
CA LEU A 37 17.99 28.01 -1.41
C LEU A 37 16.81 28.82 -1.96
N ALA A 38 15.58 28.43 -1.66
CA ALA A 38 14.40 29.19 -2.06
C ALA A 38 14.44 30.63 -1.51
N LEU A 39 14.84 30.81 -0.26
CA LEU A 39 15.00 32.13 0.35
C LEU A 39 16.13 32.92 -0.33
N VAL A 40 17.30 32.32 -0.57
CA VAL A 40 18.42 32.98 -1.26
C VAL A 40 18.01 33.41 -2.67
N LEU A 41 17.30 32.57 -3.43
CA LEU A 41 16.87 32.88 -4.80
C LEU A 41 15.76 33.95 -4.86
N THR A 42 14.88 34.00 -3.85
CA THR A 42 13.78 34.98 -3.82
C THR A 42 14.21 36.33 -3.24
N LEU A 43 15.28 36.37 -2.47
CA LEU A 43 15.75 37.58 -1.79
C LEU A 43 16.03 38.77 -2.72
N PRO A 44 16.77 38.61 -3.83
CA PRO A 44 17.00 39.73 -4.75
C PRO A 44 15.71 40.28 -5.36
N LEU A 45 14.73 39.42 -5.63
CA LEU A 45 13.45 39.84 -6.18
C LEU A 45 12.65 40.66 -5.16
N THR A 46 12.60 40.20 -3.92
CA THR A 46 11.88 40.90 -2.85
C THR A 46 12.56 42.24 -2.49
N MET A 47 13.89 42.29 -2.54
CA MET A 47 14.63 43.53 -2.32
C MET A 47 14.37 44.57 -3.42
N ARG A 48 14.29 44.18 -4.67
CA ARG A 48 13.93 45.09 -5.77
C ARG A 48 12.50 45.64 -5.65
N TRP A 49 11.55 44.83 -5.22
CA TRP A 49 10.12 45.20 -5.15
C TRP A 49 9.74 45.95 -3.88
N GLY A 50 10.24 45.54 -2.75
CA GLY A 50 9.87 46.03 -1.43
C GLY A 50 10.97 46.79 -0.69
N GLY A 51 12.25 46.48 -0.99
CA GLY A 51 13.38 47.02 -0.26
C GLY A 51 13.54 48.54 -0.40
N GLU A 52 13.37 49.10 -1.59
CA GLU A 52 13.42 50.55 -1.80
C GLU A 52 12.31 51.29 -1.04
N ARG A 53 11.11 50.73 -1.05
CA ARG A 53 9.96 51.25 -0.30
C ARG A 53 10.17 51.20 1.20
N PHE A 54 10.73 50.06 1.66
CA PHE A 54 11.06 49.88 3.06
C PHE A 54 12.13 50.89 3.51
N LEU A 55 13.19 51.09 2.74
CA LEU A 55 14.25 52.06 3.05
C LEU A 55 13.70 53.46 3.06
N ALA A 56 12.87 53.85 2.09
CA ALA A 56 12.24 55.16 2.04
C ALA A 56 11.32 55.43 3.26
N ALA A 57 10.49 54.43 3.60
CA ALA A 57 9.60 54.49 4.78
C ALA A 57 10.40 54.59 6.08
N PHE A 58 11.52 53.82 6.18
CA PHE A 58 12.43 53.83 7.33
C PHE A 58 13.15 55.16 7.47
N GLN A 59 13.68 55.75 6.38
CA GLN A 59 14.29 57.08 6.38
C GLN A 59 13.29 58.17 6.83
N GLN A 60 12.09 58.12 6.27
CA GLN A 60 11.02 59.06 6.68
C GLN A 60 10.69 58.97 8.16
N GLN A 61 10.65 57.75 8.71
CA GLN A 61 10.39 57.52 10.13
C GLN A 61 11.53 58.07 11.01
N ILE A 62 12.81 57.92 10.61
CA ILE A 62 13.95 58.50 11.33
C ILE A 62 13.87 60.01 11.34
N LEU A 63 13.54 60.63 10.22
CA LEU A 63 13.41 62.11 10.12
C LEU A 63 12.22 62.63 10.97
N GLN A 64 11.19 61.83 11.16
CA GLN A 64 10.04 62.11 12.00
C GLN A 64 10.19 61.66 13.46
N ALA A 65 11.41 61.24 13.87
CA ALA A 65 11.69 60.66 15.19
C ALA A 65 11.45 61.64 16.36
N GLY A 66 10.25 61.89 16.67
CA GLY A 66 9.70 62.58 17.83
C GLY A 66 8.27 62.11 18.10
N VAL A 67 7.70 61.31 17.23
CA VAL A 67 6.35 60.77 17.33
C VAL A 67 6.48 59.24 17.57
N GLY A 68 6.39 58.81 18.79
CA GLY A 68 6.61 57.45 19.26
C GLY A 68 5.69 56.36 18.71
N ARG A 69 5.31 56.43 17.44
CA ARG A 69 4.51 55.42 16.74
C ARG A 69 5.22 54.99 15.46
N LEU A 70 5.42 53.68 15.27
CA LEU A 70 5.81 53.13 13.98
C LEU A 70 4.75 53.51 12.94
N SER A 71 5.16 54.08 11.80
CA SER A 71 4.21 54.42 10.76
C SER A 71 3.68 53.17 10.08
N ASP A 72 2.39 53.17 9.71
CA ASP A 72 1.76 52.05 9.00
C ASP A 72 2.51 51.74 7.67
N ALA A 73 3.19 52.72 7.10
CA ALA A 73 4.01 52.61 5.91
C ALA A 73 5.21 51.65 6.12
N ILE A 74 5.86 51.68 7.27
CA ILE A 74 6.96 50.73 7.58
C ILE A 74 6.41 49.30 7.71
N GLY A 75 5.28 49.14 8.42
CA GLY A 75 4.64 47.81 8.58
C GLY A 75 4.24 47.22 7.21
N LEU A 76 3.62 48.01 6.34
CA LEU A 76 3.20 47.57 5.03
C LEU A 76 4.40 47.26 4.10
N SER A 77 5.45 48.09 4.10
CA SER A 77 6.65 47.84 3.30
C SER A 77 7.47 46.63 3.81
N ALA A 78 7.54 46.43 5.13
CA ALA A 78 8.14 45.23 5.71
C ALA A 78 7.36 43.98 5.28
N LEU A 79 6.02 44.02 5.29
CA LEU A 79 5.19 42.94 4.82
C LEU A 79 5.41 42.62 3.33
N MET A 80 5.59 43.64 2.49
CA MET A 80 5.91 43.42 1.06
C MET A 80 7.23 42.71 0.81
N VAL A 81 8.21 42.84 1.73
CA VAL A 81 9.48 42.09 1.68
C VAL A 81 9.33 40.71 2.28
N LEU A 82 8.67 40.59 3.42
CA LEU A 82 8.60 39.34 4.18
C LEU A 82 7.60 38.35 3.63
N ALA A 83 6.43 38.80 3.14
CA ALA A 83 5.38 37.90 2.68
C ALA A 83 5.81 36.98 1.51
N PRO A 84 6.50 37.47 0.43
CA PRO A 84 6.99 36.57 -0.60
C PRO A 84 8.05 35.59 -0.11
N LEU A 85 8.92 36.00 0.82
CA LEU A 85 9.92 35.09 1.45
C LEU A 85 9.23 34.00 2.26
N MET A 86 8.25 34.36 3.09
CA MET A 86 7.46 33.40 3.85
C MET A 86 6.69 32.45 2.94
N ALA A 87 6.09 32.97 1.87
CA ALA A 87 5.39 32.18 0.87
C ALA A 87 6.34 31.17 0.19
N ALA A 88 7.52 31.64 -0.24
CA ALA A 88 8.54 30.78 -0.84
C ALA A 88 8.99 29.68 0.12
N ALA A 89 9.28 30.01 1.39
CA ALA A 89 9.65 29.04 2.40
C ALA A 89 8.54 28.02 2.64
N PHE A 90 7.29 28.47 2.80
CA PHE A 90 6.13 27.62 3.05
C PHE A 90 5.85 26.68 1.88
N LEU A 91 5.81 27.21 0.65
CA LEU A 91 5.57 26.40 -0.56
C LEU A 91 6.68 25.38 -0.77
N THR A 92 7.94 25.79 -0.58
CA THR A 92 9.09 24.89 -0.72
C THR A 92 9.05 23.79 0.35
N ALA A 93 8.71 24.12 1.60
CA ALA A 93 8.54 23.15 2.66
C ALA A 93 7.44 22.13 2.35
N LEU A 94 6.30 22.58 1.84
CA LEU A 94 5.20 21.72 1.40
C LEU A 94 5.63 20.77 0.29
N VAL A 95 6.23 21.31 -0.76
CA VAL A 95 6.68 20.53 -1.92
C VAL A 95 7.75 19.53 -1.52
N ALA A 96 8.77 19.95 -0.77
CA ALA A 96 9.86 19.09 -0.33
C ALA A 96 9.37 17.94 0.56
N ASN A 97 8.43 18.19 1.48
CA ASN A 97 7.81 17.14 2.28
C ASN A 97 6.94 16.20 1.44
N ALA A 98 6.11 16.75 0.53
CA ALA A 98 5.25 15.96 -0.34
C ALA A 98 6.07 15.05 -1.28
N MET A 99 7.21 15.53 -1.79
CA MET A 99 8.11 14.73 -2.64
C MET A 99 8.80 13.59 -1.88
N GLN A 100 9.14 13.78 -0.59
CA GLN A 100 9.82 12.76 0.20
C GLN A 100 8.87 11.67 0.70
N VAL A 101 7.71 12.05 1.24
CA VAL A 101 6.80 11.15 1.97
C VAL A 101 5.51 10.86 1.20
N GLY A 102 5.12 11.78 0.29
CA GLY A 102 3.80 11.82 -0.30
C GLY A 102 2.77 12.46 0.63
N ILE A 103 1.57 12.66 0.11
CA ILE A 103 0.43 13.18 0.89
C ILE A 103 -0.22 12.00 1.60
N TYR A 104 0.00 11.88 2.91
CA TYR A 104 -0.53 10.79 3.72
C TYR A 104 -0.96 11.27 5.11
N PHE A 105 -2.18 10.93 5.52
CA PHE A 105 -2.71 11.25 6.84
C PHE A 105 -2.80 10.00 7.71
N THR A 106 -2.20 10.05 8.90
CA THR A 106 -2.30 8.99 9.90
C THR A 106 -2.45 9.59 11.29
N ALA A 107 -3.40 9.05 12.06
CA ALA A 107 -3.62 9.45 13.45
C ALA A 107 -2.82 8.59 14.46
N GLN A 108 -2.25 7.47 14.03
CA GLN A 108 -1.54 6.54 14.92
C GLN A 108 -0.37 7.17 15.70
N PRO A 109 0.49 8.03 15.11
CA PRO A 109 1.56 8.68 15.85
C PRO A 109 1.10 9.68 16.90
N LEU A 110 -0.16 10.14 16.84
CA LEU A 110 -0.75 11.08 17.79
C LEU A 110 -1.24 10.41 19.09
N GLN A 111 -1.28 9.07 19.11
CA GLN A 111 -1.65 8.36 20.32
C GLN A 111 -0.58 8.56 21.40
N PRO A 112 -0.97 8.88 22.63
CA PRO A 112 -0.05 9.09 23.74
C PRO A 112 0.69 7.77 24.05
N ASP A 113 2.02 7.81 23.99
CA ASP A 113 2.88 6.68 24.33
C ASP A 113 3.86 7.11 25.43
N LEU A 114 3.57 6.69 26.65
CA LEU A 114 4.39 6.98 27.83
C LEU A 114 5.83 6.49 27.73
N ASN A 115 6.10 5.47 26.89
CA ASN A 115 7.44 5.00 26.64
C ASN A 115 8.33 6.03 25.91
N ARG A 116 7.74 6.99 25.21
CA ARG A 116 8.48 8.07 24.52
C ARG A 116 8.97 9.15 25.47
N ILE A 117 8.36 9.26 26.65
CA ILE A 117 8.65 10.30 27.66
C ILE A 117 9.71 9.80 28.66
N ASN A 118 10.15 8.54 28.60
CA ASN A 118 11.11 7.99 29.54
C ASN A 118 12.51 8.62 29.37
N PRO A 119 13.00 9.41 30.37
CA PRO A 119 14.25 10.15 30.28
C PRO A 119 15.48 9.23 30.20
N LEU A 120 15.42 8.06 30.85
CA LEU A 120 16.54 7.10 30.84
C LEU A 120 16.79 6.55 29.44
N LYS A 121 15.72 6.23 28.69
CA LYS A 121 15.84 5.80 27.29
C LYS A 121 16.34 6.93 26.38
N GLY A 122 15.96 8.18 26.69
CA GLY A 122 16.46 9.38 26.01
C GLY A 122 17.98 9.52 26.18
N PHE A 123 18.46 9.39 27.40
CA PHE A 123 19.88 9.48 27.72
C PHE A 123 20.73 8.38 27.05
N GLN A 124 20.26 7.14 27.07
CA GLN A 124 20.93 6.03 26.39
C GLN A 124 21.02 6.23 24.87
N ARG A 125 20.04 6.89 24.25
CA ARG A 125 20.07 7.21 22.80
C ARG A 125 21.15 8.23 22.48
N LEU A 126 21.36 9.24 23.34
CA LEU A 126 22.39 10.28 23.13
C LEU A 126 23.81 9.70 23.10
N PHE A 127 24.10 8.65 23.87
CA PHE A 127 25.37 7.97 23.94
C PHE A 127 25.45 6.68 23.10
N SER A 128 24.57 6.54 22.11
CA SER A 128 24.59 5.40 21.21
C SER A 128 25.64 5.56 20.11
N GLN A 129 26.16 4.45 19.57
CA GLN A 129 27.06 4.45 18.40
C GLN A 129 26.42 5.20 17.21
N ARG A 130 25.10 5.14 17.07
CA ARG A 130 24.35 5.85 16.04
C ARG A 130 24.48 7.37 16.21
N SER A 131 24.33 7.87 17.44
CA SER A 131 24.48 9.31 17.74
C SER A 131 25.93 9.81 17.49
N ALA A 132 26.91 8.99 17.78
CA ALA A 132 28.34 9.33 17.46
C ALA A 132 28.57 9.46 15.95
N VAL A 133 28.01 8.58 15.14
CA VAL A 133 28.05 8.66 13.67
C VAL A 133 27.32 9.90 13.16
N GLU A 134 26.12 10.21 13.71
CA GLU A 134 25.38 11.41 13.35
C GLU A 134 26.13 12.70 13.72
N LEU A 135 26.80 12.73 14.88
CA LEU A 135 27.65 13.84 15.28
C LEU A 135 28.82 14.03 14.32
N LEU A 136 29.53 12.94 13.96
CA LEU A 136 30.65 13.02 13.01
C LEU A 136 30.19 13.56 11.65
N LYS A 137 29.06 13.08 11.13
CA LYS A 137 28.48 13.61 9.89
C LYS A 137 28.15 15.10 10.01
N ALA A 138 27.57 15.54 11.14
CA ALA A 138 27.27 16.94 11.38
C ALA A 138 28.52 17.81 11.38
N VAL A 139 29.59 17.38 12.08
CA VAL A 139 30.86 18.11 12.12
C VAL A 139 31.50 18.21 10.73
N LEU A 140 31.54 17.12 9.98
CA LEU A 140 32.07 17.11 8.60
C LEU A 140 31.28 18.03 7.67
N LYS A 141 29.93 17.98 7.75
CA LYS A 141 29.04 18.85 6.98
C LYS A 141 29.29 20.33 7.32
N PHE A 142 29.31 20.67 8.62
CA PHE A 142 29.58 22.04 9.06
C PHE A 142 30.94 22.52 8.60
N GLY A 143 31.99 21.70 8.74
CA GLY A 143 33.32 22.02 8.27
C GLY A 143 33.39 22.30 6.78
N LEU A 144 32.69 21.50 5.97
CA LEU A 144 32.64 21.68 4.52
C LEU A 144 31.89 22.95 4.11
N ILE A 145 30.75 23.21 4.75
CA ILE A 145 29.95 24.44 4.54
C ILE A 145 30.79 25.69 4.92
N ALA A 146 31.42 25.66 6.09
CA ALA A 146 32.29 26.76 6.55
C ALA A 146 33.46 26.99 5.59
N TRP A 147 34.09 25.94 5.09
CA TRP A 147 35.15 26.01 4.12
C TRP A 147 34.70 26.66 2.80
N VAL A 148 33.53 26.26 2.25
CA VAL A 148 33.00 26.87 1.03
C VAL A 148 32.61 28.33 1.25
N ALA A 149 31.99 28.67 2.38
CA ALA A 149 31.69 30.05 2.75
C ALA A 149 32.99 30.90 2.82
N TRP A 150 33.99 30.40 3.51
CA TRP A 150 35.31 31.07 3.64
C TRP A 150 35.98 31.29 2.27
N ARG A 151 36.04 30.24 1.44
CA ARG A 151 36.61 30.32 0.09
C ARG A 151 35.86 31.31 -0.80
N THR A 152 34.55 31.37 -0.67
CA THR A 152 33.74 32.33 -1.44
C THR A 152 34.03 33.75 -0.95
N LEU A 153 34.06 34.00 0.35
CA LEU A 153 34.38 35.32 0.90
C LEU A 153 35.79 35.77 0.50
N GLN A 154 36.76 34.88 0.52
CA GLN A 154 38.13 35.18 0.04
C GLN A 154 38.14 35.60 -1.42
N ALA A 155 37.35 34.96 -2.29
CA ALA A 155 37.26 35.32 -3.71
C ALA A 155 36.64 36.72 -3.92
N GLU A 156 35.73 37.15 -3.04
CA GLU A 156 35.06 38.44 -3.11
C GLU A 156 35.81 39.58 -2.33
N THR A 157 36.96 39.25 -1.67
CA THR A 157 37.65 40.18 -0.75
C THR A 157 38.08 41.47 -1.48
N GLU A 158 38.61 41.35 -2.67
CA GLU A 158 39.07 42.53 -3.45
C GLU A 158 37.90 43.47 -3.77
N GLN A 159 36.75 42.95 -4.17
CA GLN A 159 35.54 43.72 -4.44
C GLN A 159 34.99 44.36 -3.16
N LEU A 160 35.02 43.65 -2.06
CA LEU A 160 34.58 44.18 -0.75
C LEU A 160 35.50 45.31 -0.26
N ILE A 161 36.84 45.19 -0.46
CA ILE A 161 37.78 46.26 -0.14
C ILE A 161 37.51 47.46 -1.05
N ALA A 162 37.34 47.27 -2.36
CA ALA A 162 36.98 48.37 -3.29
C ALA A 162 35.65 49.04 -2.90
N ALA A 163 34.66 48.22 -2.50
CA ALA A 163 33.35 48.74 -2.05
C ALA A 163 33.45 49.60 -0.78
N SER A 164 34.40 49.34 0.12
CA SER A 164 34.58 50.14 1.31
C SER A 164 35.00 51.59 1.05
N GLN A 165 35.53 51.87 -0.16
CA GLN A 165 35.96 53.21 -0.59
C GLN A 165 34.84 53.96 -1.27
N LEU A 166 33.69 53.30 -1.55
CA LEU A 166 32.56 53.94 -2.22
C LEU A 166 31.63 54.64 -1.21
N PRO A 167 31.00 55.75 -1.60
CA PRO A 167 29.98 56.36 -0.75
C PRO A 167 28.74 55.49 -0.66
N MET A 168 28.07 55.53 0.49
CA MET A 168 26.75 54.96 0.61
C MET A 168 25.78 55.64 -0.34
N PRO A 169 24.87 54.98 -1.10
CA PRO A 169 24.52 53.56 -1.02
C PRO A 169 25.30 52.62 -1.97
N HIS A 170 26.28 53.14 -2.75
CA HIS A 170 26.99 52.33 -3.78
C HIS A 170 27.84 51.19 -3.18
N ALA A 171 28.30 51.33 -1.94
CA ALA A 171 28.99 50.29 -1.21
C ALA A 171 28.10 49.06 -0.91
N LEU A 172 26.78 49.22 -0.84
CA LEU A 172 25.84 48.15 -0.49
C LEU A 172 25.71 47.08 -1.57
N ALA A 173 25.82 47.47 -2.87
CA ALA A 173 25.59 46.54 -3.98
C ALA A 173 26.65 45.40 -3.99
N PRO A 174 28.00 45.66 -3.95
CA PRO A 174 28.99 44.60 -3.88
C PRO A 174 28.88 43.74 -2.63
N MET A 175 28.47 44.33 -1.49
CA MET A 175 28.28 43.54 -0.24
C MET A 175 27.08 42.61 -0.37
N THR A 176 25.96 43.04 -0.94
CA THR A 176 24.80 42.18 -1.17
C THR A 176 25.07 41.11 -2.20
N ASP A 177 25.85 41.40 -3.24
CA ASP A 177 26.27 40.40 -4.24
C ASP A 177 27.20 39.34 -3.64
N ALA A 178 28.18 39.73 -2.81
CA ALA A 178 29.02 38.77 -2.08
C ALA A 178 28.22 37.86 -1.17
N LEU A 179 27.25 38.40 -0.39
CA LEU A 179 26.37 37.61 0.46
C LEU A 179 25.47 36.66 -0.35
N TYR A 180 24.97 37.12 -1.49
CA TYR A 180 24.18 36.30 -2.40
C TYR A 180 25.01 35.14 -2.96
N GLN A 181 26.26 35.38 -3.40
CA GLN A 181 27.15 34.35 -3.90
C GLN A 181 27.50 33.32 -2.82
N VAL A 182 27.78 33.76 -1.58
CA VAL A 182 27.96 32.85 -0.43
C VAL A 182 26.72 32.01 -0.21
N GLY A 183 25.55 32.64 -0.14
CA GLY A 183 24.29 31.95 0.07
C GLY A 183 24.01 30.91 -1.01
N LEU A 184 24.22 31.26 -2.29
CA LEU A 184 23.98 30.36 -3.41
C LEU A 184 24.95 29.14 -3.39
N ARG A 185 26.26 29.37 -3.21
CA ARG A 185 27.26 28.28 -3.19
C ARG A 185 27.10 27.37 -1.97
N VAL A 186 26.87 27.95 -0.80
CA VAL A 186 26.59 27.19 0.44
C VAL A 186 25.28 26.40 0.31
N GLY A 187 24.23 27.03 -0.20
CA GLY A 187 22.94 26.39 -0.39
C GLY A 187 22.98 25.24 -1.40
N ALA A 188 23.71 25.45 -2.53
CA ALA A 188 23.90 24.39 -3.52
C ALA A 188 24.69 23.19 -2.94
N LEU A 189 25.78 23.45 -2.21
CA LEU A 189 26.53 22.41 -1.52
C LEU A 189 25.65 21.68 -0.49
N TRP A 190 24.92 22.43 0.33
CA TRP A 190 24.04 21.85 1.34
C TRP A 190 22.96 20.97 0.71
N LEU A 191 22.39 21.38 -0.42
CA LEU A 191 21.42 20.57 -1.15
C LEU A 191 22.02 19.25 -1.64
N VAL A 192 23.25 19.27 -2.18
CA VAL A 192 23.95 18.04 -2.59
C VAL A 192 24.12 17.09 -1.40
N LEU A 193 24.63 17.62 -0.27
CA LEU A 193 24.80 16.84 0.97
C LEU A 193 23.48 16.31 1.50
N ALA A 194 22.41 17.09 1.42
CA ALA A 194 21.07 16.70 1.84
C ALA A 194 20.47 15.57 0.98
N ILE A 195 20.75 15.59 -0.32
CA ILE A 195 20.37 14.50 -1.23
C ILE A 195 21.09 13.21 -0.84
N LEU A 196 22.38 13.26 -0.57
CA LEU A 196 23.16 12.10 -0.14
C LEU A 196 22.66 11.57 1.21
N ASP A 197 22.34 12.46 2.16
CA ASP A 197 21.71 12.07 3.43
C ASP A 197 20.37 11.38 3.22
N TYR A 198 19.53 11.90 2.34
CA TYR A 198 18.23 11.28 2.02
C TYR A 198 18.38 9.88 1.42
N LEU A 199 19.33 9.68 0.50
CA LEU A 199 19.60 8.36 -0.06
C LEU A 199 20.00 7.37 1.02
N TYR A 200 20.84 7.81 1.96
CA TYR A 200 21.23 7.02 3.12
C TYR A 200 20.02 6.71 4.03
N GLN A 201 19.21 7.71 4.38
CA GLN A 201 18.00 7.54 5.21
C GLN A 201 16.98 6.58 4.55
N ARG A 202 16.84 6.66 3.24
CA ARG A 202 16.00 5.74 2.48
C ARG A 202 16.53 4.31 2.51
N TRP A 203 17.80 4.13 2.35
CA TRP A 203 18.44 2.80 2.45
C TRP A 203 18.30 2.22 3.87
N ASP A 204 18.57 3.00 4.90
CA ASP A 204 18.44 2.59 6.32
C ASP A 204 16.99 2.24 6.66
N PHE A 205 16.04 3.03 6.17
CA PHE A 205 14.61 2.74 6.31
C PHE A 205 14.23 1.41 5.66
N GLU A 206 14.61 1.18 4.40
CA GLU A 206 14.32 -0.09 3.72
C GLU A 206 14.98 -1.27 4.45
N LYS A 207 16.17 -1.11 5.00
CA LYS A 207 16.84 -2.11 5.84
C LYS A 207 16.06 -2.40 7.12
N THR A 208 15.52 -1.38 7.77
CA THR A 208 14.76 -1.50 9.02
C THR A 208 13.45 -2.25 8.85
N ILE A 209 12.78 -2.11 7.70
CA ILE A 209 11.50 -2.77 7.42
C ILE A 209 11.65 -4.15 6.75
N ARG A 210 12.88 -4.66 6.53
CA ARG A 210 13.10 -6.01 5.99
C ARG A 210 12.40 -7.05 6.84
N MET A 211 12.02 -8.13 6.19
CA MET A 211 11.25 -9.23 6.78
C MET A 211 12.10 -10.49 6.90
N SER A 212 11.80 -11.33 7.89
CA SER A 212 12.29 -12.69 7.89
C SER A 212 11.49 -13.54 6.89
N ARG A 213 12.05 -14.69 6.48
CA ARG A 213 11.33 -15.65 5.63
C ARG A 213 10.05 -16.17 6.29
N TYR A 214 10.07 -16.26 7.61
CA TYR A 214 8.90 -16.67 8.38
C TYR A 214 7.80 -15.59 8.35
N GLU A 215 8.16 -14.32 8.61
CA GLU A 215 7.23 -13.18 8.51
C GLU A 215 6.60 -13.10 7.11
N LEU A 216 7.41 -13.24 6.06
CA LEU A 216 6.96 -13.23 4.67
C LEU A 216 5.95 -14.35 4.38
N LYS A 217 6.26 -15.58 4.82
CA LYS A 217 5.38 -16.74 4.66
C LYS A 217 4.06 -16.59 5.42
N GLN A 218 4.11 -15.99 6.60
CA GLN A 218 2.91 -15.69 7.40
C GLN A 218 2.02 -14.64 6.70
N GLU A 219 2.62 -13.60 6.16
CA GLU A 219 1.90 -12.56 5.44
C GLU A 219 1.22 -13.10 4.19
N PHE A 220 1.89 -13.95 3.40
CA PHE A 220 1.28 -14.63 2.26
C PHE A 220 0.10 -15.50 2.68
N LYS A 221 0.21 -16.26 3.78
CA LYS A 221 -0.91 -17.05 4.31
C LYS A 221 -2.10 -16.18 4.71
N GLN A 222 -1.85 -15.01 5.29
CA GLN A 222 -2.92 -14.08 5.69
C GLN A 222 -3.60 -13.41 4.49
N THR A 223 -2.84 -13.10 3.43
CA THR A 223 -3.34 -12.36 2.27
C THR A 223 -4.01 -13.27 1.25
N GLU A 224 -3.41 -14.42 0.95
CA GLU A 224 -3.90 -15.36 -0.07
C GLU A 224 -4.71 -16.52 0.51
N GLY A 225 -4.71 -16.66 1.85
CA GLY A 225 -5.27 -17.81 2.55
C GLY A 225 -4.34 -19.01 2.52
N ASP A 226 -4.47 -19.89 3.51
CA ASP A 226 -3.66 -21.10 3.59
C ASP A 226 -4.07 -22.07 2.45
N PRO A 227 -3.16 -22.46 1.55
CA PRO A 227 -3.46 -23.39 0.46
C PRO A 227 -4.03 -24.74 0.97
N TYR A 228 -3.57 -25.16 2.15
CA TYR A 228 -4.03 -26.40 2.78
C TYR A 228 -5.50 -26.29 3.23
N LEU A 229 -5.90 -25.15 3.80
CA LEU A 229 -7.30 -24.89 4.16
C LEU A 229 -8.21 -24.83 2.93
N ARG A 230 -7.76 -24.20 1.85
CA ARG A 230 -8.50 -24.16 0.58
C ARG A 230 -8.70 -25.55 0.00
N ALA A 231 -7.65 -26.38 0.00
CA ALA A 231 -7.74 -27.77 -0.46
C ALA A 231 -8.74 -28.57 0.40
N ARG A 232 -8.69 -28.43 1.72
CA ARG A 232 -9.58 -29.11 2.67
C ARG A 232 -11.04 -28.68 2.53
N ILE A 233 -11.27 -27.37 2.33
CA ILE A 233 -12.63 -26.84 2.06
C ILE A 233 -13.16 -27.42 0.75
N ARG A 234 -12.37 -27.44 -0.31
CA ARG A 234 -12.75 -28.02 -1.61
C ARG A 234 -13.10 -29.49 -1.48
N GLN A 235 -12.28 -30.26 -0.77
CA GLN A 235 -12.54 -31.67 -0.50
C GLN A 235 -13.85 -31.87 0.25
N ARG A 236 -14.10 -31.11 1.33
CA ARG A 236 -15.37 -31.18 2.09
C ARG A 236 -16.58 -30.79 1.23
N MET A 237 -16.46 -29.78 0.37
CA MET A 237 -17.54 -29.42 -0.56
C MET A 237 -17.86 -30.57 -1.52
N GLN A 238 -16.84 -31.23 -2.07
CA GLN A 238 -17.03 -32.39 -2.95
C GLN A 238 -17.68 -33.57 -2.21
N GLU A 239 -17.25 -33.85 -1.01
CA GLU A 239 -17.85 -34.91 -0.16
C GLU A 239 -19.33 -34.60 0.16
N ALA A 240 -19.64 -33.35 0.52
CA ALA A 240 -21.01 -32.93 0.78
C ALA A 240 -21.89 -32.99 -0.47
N ALA A 241 -21.38 -32.62 -1.63
CA ALA A 241 -22.08 -32.72 -2.90
C ALA A 241 -22.40 -34.19 -3.26
N ARG A 242 -21.42 -35.09 -3.07
CA ARG A 242 -21.60 -36.54 -3.26
C ARG A 242 -22.65 -37.12 -2.31
N GLN A 243 -22.64 -36.76 -1.03
CA GLN A 243 -23.62 -37.20 -0.05
C GLN A 243 -25.03 -36.71 -0.38
N ARG A 244 -25.20 -35.46 -0.86
CA ARG A 244 -26.52 -34.93 -1.31
C ARG A 244 -27.06 -35.74 -2.47
N SER A 245 -26.26 -35.99 -3.49
CA SER A 245 -26.66 -36.77 -4.68
C SER A 245 -27.12 -38.18 -4.29
N THR A 246 -26.40 -38.87 -3.38
CA THR A 246 -26.77 -40.20 -2.91
C THR A 246 -28.10 -40.19 -2.12
N ARG A 247 -28.35 -39.11 -1.31
CA ARG A 247 -29.63 -38.98 -0.58
C ARG A 247 -30.83 -38.77 -1.48
N GLU A 248 -30.66 -38.15 -2.64
CA GLU A 248 -31.74 -37.93 -3.59
C GLU A 248 -32.20 -39.22 -4.27
N VAL A 249 -31.42 -40.31 -4.22
CA VAL A 249 -31.79 -41.64 -4.72
C VAL A 249 -33.11 -42.13 -4.12
N ARG A 250 -33.41 -41.81 -2.84
CA ARG A 250 -34.65 -42.17 -2.16
C ARG A 250 -35.90 -41.59 -2.83
N ARG A 251 -35.75 -40.52 -3.60
CA ARG A 251 -36.84 -39.84 -4.32
C ARG A 251 -36.90 -40.23 -5.81
N ALA A 252 -36.02 -41.14 -6.21
CA ALA A 252 -36.01 -41.60 -7.59
C ALA A 252 -37.16 -42.61 -7.87
N ASP A 253 -37.65 -42.61 -9.09
CA ASP A 253 -38.64 -43.57 -9.53
C ASP A 253 -38.00 -44.87 -10.02
N VAL A 254 -36.79 -44.79 -10.55
CA VAL A 254 -36.04 -45.93 -11.05
C VAL A 254 -34.53 -45.65 -11.00
N VAL A 255 -33.75 -46.68 -10.80
CA VAL A 255 -32.27 -46.65 -10.99
C VAL A 255 -31.93 -47.55 -12.18
N VAL A 256 -31.39 -46.93 -13.24
CA VAL A 256 -30.89 -47.65 -14.42
C VAL A 256 -29.44 -48.02 -14.20
N THR A 257 -29.10 -49.29 -14.40
CA THR A 257 -27.75 -49.79 -14.08
C THR A 257 -27.05 -50.48 -15.27
N ASN A 258 -25.72 -50.27 -15.35
CA ASN A 258 -24.82 -51.23 -15.95
C ASN A 258 -24.18 -52.00 -14.78
N PRO A 259 -24.44 -53.32 -14.63
CA PRO A 259 -24.32 -54.04 -13.34
C PRO A 259 -23.06 -53.80 -12.49
N VAL A 260 -21.92 -53.51 -13.11
CA VAL A 260 -20.67 -53.33 -12.35
C VAL A 260 -20.20 -51.86 -12.37
N THR A 261 -20.52 -51.12 -13.42
CA THR A 261 -19.81 -49.89 -13.73
C THR A 261 -20.58 -48.59 -13.49
N TYR A 262 -21.88 -48.58 -13.84
CA TYR A 262 -22.68 -47.31 -13.77
C TYR A 262 -24.04 -47.55 -13.10
N ALA A 263 -24.46 -46.53 -12.37
CA ALA A 263 -25.84 -46.41 -11.88
C ALA A 263 -26.32 -44.96 -12.03
N VAL A 264 -27.52 -44.79 -12.60
CA VAL A 264 -28.17 -43.48 -12.82
C VAL A 264 -29.56 -43.54 -12.26
N ALA A 265 -29.88 -42.69 -11.28
CA ALA A 265 -31.19 -42.57 -10.67
C ALA A 265 -31.99 -41.49 -11.40
N LEU A 266 -33.18 -41.87 -11.85
CA LEU A 266 -34.09 -40.99 -12.57
C LEU A 266 -35.35 -40.72 -11.73
N ARG A 267 -35.84 -39.50 -11.80
CA ARG A 267 -37.10 -39.06 -11.24
C ARG A 267 -37.99 -38.47 -12.33
N TYR A 268 -39.23 -38.83 -12.32
CA TYR A 268 -40.22 -38.28 -13.24
C TYR A 268 -41.58 -38.09 -12.57
N ASP A 269 -42.05 -36.87 -12.47
CA ASP A 269 -43.38 -36.52 -11.98
C ASP A 269 -44.21 -35.98 -13.14
N ARG A 270 -45.26 -36.73 -13.50
CA ARG A 270 -46.16 -36.41 -14.65
C ARG A 270 -46.88 -35.07 -14.50
N GLY A 271 -47.04 -34.57 -13.28
CA GLY A 271 -47.77 -33.33 -13.03
C GLY A 271 -46.94 -32.08 -13.09
N THR A 272 -45.60 -32.20 -12.88
CA THR A 272 -44.71 -31.05 -12.68
C THR A 272 -43.49 -31.05 -13.57
N MET A 273 -43.16 -32.15 -14.26
CA MET A 273 -41.91 -32.29 -15.05
C MET A 273 -42.19 -32.53 -16.53
N THR A 274 -41.53 -31.80 -17.41
CA THR A 274 -41.61 -31.96 -18.87
C THR A 274 -40.88 -33.23 -19.33
N ALA A 275 -39.77 -33.57 -18.70
CA ALA A 275 -38.97 -34.76 -18.96
C ALA A 275 -38.41 -35.37 -17.67
N PRO A 276 -38.05 -36.66 -17.68
CA PRO A 276 -37.35 -37.28 -16.57
C PRO A 276 -36.01 -36.60 -16.28
N ARG A 277 -35.67 -36.44 -14.98
CA ARG A 277 -34.46 -35.78 -14.51
C ARG A 277 -33.54 -36.77 -13.83
N VAL A 278 -32.25 -36.60 -14.03
CA VAL A 278 -31.20 -37.36 -13.33
C VAL A 278 -31.01 -36.76 -11.93
N VAL A 279 -31.32 -37.54 -10.87
CA VAL A 279 -31.19 -37.10 -9.46
C VAL A 279 -29.88 -37.59 -8.82
N ALA A 280 -29.30 -38.69 -9.34
CA ALA A 280 -28.01 -39.15 -8.95
C ALA A 280 -27.36 -39.95 -10.10
N LYS A 281 -26.05 -39.83 -10.27
CA LYS A 281 -25.26 -40.68 -11.18
C LYS A 281 -23.93 -41.09 -10.53
N GLY A 282 -23.50 -42.29 -10.79
CA GLY A 282 -22.25 -42.80 -10.23
C GLY A 282 -21.58 -43.85 -11.08
N ARG A 283 -20.24 -43.95 -10.93
CA ARG A 283 -19.40 -44.98 -11.53
C ARG A 283 -18.64 -45.74 -10.46
N GLY A 284 -18.44 -47.05 -10.65
CA GLY A 284 -17.68 -47.90 -9.73
C GLY A 284 -18.27 -47.90 -8.32
N TRP A 285 -17.51 -47.50 -7.31
CA TRP A 285 -17.93 -47.45 -5.91
C TRP A 285 -19.19 -46.59 -5.69
N LEU A 286 -19.29 -45.44 -6.35
CA LEU A 286 -20.46 -44.59 -6.23
C LEU A 286 -21.72 -45.22 -6.84
N ALA A 287 -21.57 -45.95 -7.96
CA ALA A 287 -22.66 -46.72 -8.55
C ALA A 287 -23.15 -47.82 -7.59
N GLN A 288 -22.25 -48.47 -6.85
CA GLN A 288 -22.59 -49.43 -5.83
C GLN A 288 -23.39 -48.78 -4.68
N ARG A 289 -22.95 -47.63 -4.19
CA ARG A 289 -23.65 -46.88 -3.15
C ARG A 289 -25.04 -46.45 -3.61
N ILE A 290 -25.22 -46.00 -4.85
CA ILE A 290 -26.53 -45.65 -5.41
C ILE A 290 -27.45 -46.89 -5.45
N ARG A 291 -26.92 -48.06 -5.81
CA ARG A 291 -27.68 -49.32 -5.77
C ARG A 291 -28.08 -49.74 -4.33
N GLU A 292 -27.18 -49.66 -3.39
CA GLU A 292 -27.43 -49.93 -1.98
C GLU A 292 -28.54 -49.04 -1.42
N GLU A 293 -28.48 -47.71 -1.72
CA GLU A 293 -29.52 -46.77 -1.32
C GLU A 293 -30.84 -47.06 -2.02
N ALA A 294 -30.83 -47.40 -3.31
CA ALA A 294 -32.03 -47.78 -4.03
C ALA A 294 -32.70 -49.00 -3.42
N LEU A 295 -31.92 -50.04 -3.03
CA LEU A 295 -32.43 -51.22 -2.35
C LEU A 295 -33.01 -50.86 -0.97
N ARG A 296 -32.34 -50.02 -0.18
CA ARG A 296 -32.79 -49.57 1.13
C ARG A 296 -34.15 -48.85 1.06
N TRP A 297 -34.34 -48.04 0.03
CA TRP A 297 -35.55 -47.26 -0.14
C TRP A 297 -36.58 -47.88 -1.13
N HIS A 298 -36.40 -49.17 -1.45
CA HIS A 298 -37.26 -49.91 -2.36
C HIS A 298 -37.47 -49.23 -3.75
N VAL A 299 -36.44 -48.53 -4.20
CA VAL A 299 -36.46 -47.94 -5.54
C VAL A 299 -36.12 -49.07 -6.55
N PRO A 300 -36.95 -49.26 -7.58
CA PRO A 300 -36.68 -50.31 -8.58
C PRO A 300 -35.37 -50.11 -9.31
N ILE A 301 -34.60 -51.19 -9.43
CA ILE A 301 -33.34 -51.21 -10.19
C ILE A 301 -33.54 -51.98 -11.47
N VAL A 302 -33.30 -51.32 -12.61
CA VAL A 302 -33.46 -51.94 -13.93
C VAL A 302 -32.10 -52.04 -14.64
N PRO A 303 -31.59 -53.24 -14.92
CA PRO A 303 -30.35 -53.38 -15.64
C PRO A 303 -30.57 -53.07 -17.15
N ASN A 304 -29.94 -51.99 -17.59
CA ASN A 304 -29.90 -51.60 -19.01
C ASN A 304 -28.52 -50.94 -19.29
N PRO A 305 -27.50 -51.75 -19.66
CA PRO A 305 -26.12 -51.26 -19.83
C PRO A 305 -25.94 -50.12 -20.85
N PRO A 306 -26.58 -50.21 -22.10
CA PRO A 306 -26.45 -49.14 -23.07
C PRO A 306 -27.05 -47.84 -22.58
N LEU A 307 -28.27 -47.86 -22.01
CA LEU A 307 -28.95 -46.70 -21.50
C LEU A 307 -28.21 -46.07 -20.29
N ALA A 308 -27.73 -46.90 -19.36
CA ALA A 308 -26.98 -46.41 -18.20
C ALA A 308 -25.69 -45.65 -18.60
N ARG A 309 -24.99 -46.14 -19.66
CA ARG A 309 -23.78 -45.48 -20.18
C ARG A 309 -24.11 -44.18 -20.85
N SER A 310 -25.13 -44.14 -21.70
CA SER A 310 -25.57 -42.92 -22.40
C SER A 310 -26.03 -41.84 -21.40
N LEU A 311 -26.89 -42.18 -20.41
CA LEU A 311 -27.30 -41.27 -19.38
C LEU A 311 -26.13 -40.72 -18.54
N TYR A 312 -25.22 -41.59 -18.16
CA TYR A 312 -24.05 -41.17 -17.38
C TYR A 312 -23.14 -40.19 -18.14
N ALA A 313 -22.94 -40.41 -19.44
CA ALA A 313 -22.05 -39.61 -20.27
C ALA A 313 -22.68 -38.25 -20.71
N GLN A 314 -23.98 -38.23 -20.96
CA GLN A 314 -24.64 -37.12 -21.62
C GLN A 314 -25.42 -36.18 -20.68
N VAL A 315 -25.80 -36.62 -19.46
CA VAL A 315 -26.67 -35.84 -18.57
C VAL A 315 -26.05 -35.61 -17.23
N GLU A 316 -26.00 -34.37 -16.77
CA GLU A 316 -25.53 -34.03 -15.44
C GLU A 316 -26.60 -34.21 -14.35
N VAL A 317 -26.16 -34.31 -13.08
CA VAL A 317 -27.10 -34.41 -11.95
C VAL A 317 -27.91 -33.13 -11.83
N GLY A 318 -29.22 -33.26 -11.84
CA GLY A 318 -30.18 -32.13 -11.81
C GLY A 318 -30.71 -31.74 -13.16
N GLU A 319 -30.19 -32.28 -14.26
CA GLU A 319 -30.64 -31.99 -15.63
C GLU A 319 -31.72 -32.97 -16.09
N GLU A 320 -32.52 -32.52 -17.06
CA GLU A 320 -33.48 -33.33 -17.77
C GLU A 320 -32.78 -34.16 -18.87
N ILE A 321 -33.24 -35.35 -19.14
CA ILE A 321 -32.71 -36.20 -20.20
C ILE A 321 -32.90 -35.57 -21.56
N PRO A 322 -31.95 -35.74 -22.50
CA PRO A 322 -32.10 -35.27 -23.88
C PRO A 322 -33.18 -36.09 -24.64
N SER A 323 -33.76 -35.47 -25.66
CA SER A 323 -34.86 -36.07 -26.48
C SER A 323 -34.47 -37.43 -27.12
N ALA A 324 -33.18 -37.60 -27.45
CA ALA A 324 -32.67 -38.85 -27.99
C ALA A 324 -32.81 -40.05 -27.03
N LEU A 325 -32.93 -39.82 -25.73
CA LEU A 325 -33.08 -40.88 -24.73
C LEU A 325 -34.54 -41.04 -24.22
N TYR A 326 -35.49 -40.23 -24.67
CA TYR A 326 -36.89 -40.27 -24.23
C TYR A 326 -37.52 -41.65 -24.37
N GLN A 327 -37.40 -42.26 -25.55
CA GLN A 327 -38.04 -43.57 -25.84
C GLN A 327 -37.47 -44.66 -24.92
N ALA A 328 -36.18 -44.76 -24.79
CA ALA A 328 -35.55 -45.79 -23.94
C ALA A 328 -35.87 -45.62 -22.46
N VAL A 329 -35.92 -44.36 -21.96
CA VAL A 329 -36.31 -44.06 -20.55
C VAL A 329 -37.78 -44.28 -20.32
N ALA A 330 -38.65 -43.95 -21.31
CA ALA A 330 -40.10 -44.19 -21.22
C ALA A 330 -40.41 -45.69 -21.11
N GLU A 331 -39.69 -46.54 -21.85
CA GLU A 331 -39.84 -47.98 -21.76
C GLU A 331 -39.49 -48.54 -20.38
N VAL A 332 -38.38 -48.06 -19.80
CA VAL A 332 -37.95 -48.40 -18.43
C VAL A 332 -38.97 -47.93 -17.39
N LEU A 333 -39.46 -46.70 -17.49
CA LEU A 333 -40.46 -46.17 -16.55
C LEU A 333 -41.80 -46.91 -16.68
N ALA A 334 -42.23 -47.21 -17.90
CA ALA A 334 -43.43 -47.98 -18.16
C ALA A 334 -43.36 -49.41 -17.57
N TYR A 335 -42.20 -50.05 -17.68
CA TYR A 335 -41.93 -51.34 -17.04
C TYR A 335 -42.04 -51.25 -15.53
N VAL A 336 -41.42 -50.26 -14.91
CA VAL A 336 -41.48 -50.04 -13.45
C VAL A 336 -42.89 -49.74 -12.97
N TYR A 337 -43.65 -48.93 -13.68
CA TYR A 337 -45.06 -48.63 -13.30
C TYR A 337 -45.98 -49.85 -13.43
N ARG A 338 -45.73 -50.72 -14.39
CA ARG A 338 -46.44 -52.03 -14.49
C ARG A 338 -46.15 -52.93 -13.29
N LEU A 339 -44.89 -53.04 -12.90
CA LEU A 339 -44.48 -53.80 -11.72
C LEU A 339 -45.11 -53.27 -10.40
N ARG A 340 -45.25 -51.96 -10.26
CA ARG A 340 -45.90 -51.35 -9.10
C ARG A 340 -47.43 -51.58 -9.07
N ARG A 341 -48.11 -51.66 -10.24
CA ARG A 341 -49.54 -51.93 -10.33
C ARG A 341 -49.86 -53.43 -10.03
N GLY A 342 -49.00 -54.35 -10.37
CA GLY A 342 -49.23 -55.77 -10.13
C GLY A 342 -48.90 -56.24 -8.68
N ARG A 343 -48.39 -55.32 -7.82
CA ARG A 343 -48.09 -55.57 -6.40
C ARG A 343 -49.14 -54.95 -5.44
N ARG A 344 -50.16 -54.26 -5.95
CA ARG A 344 -51.36 -53.83 -5.23
C ARG A 344 -52.48 -54.80 -5.53
#